data_62b804cb43c17146783de3597b60f906
#
_entry.id   62b804cb43c17146783de3597b60f906
#
_cell.length_a   1.000
_cell.length_b   1.000
_cell.length_c   1.000
_cell.angle_alpha   90.00
_cell.angle_beta   90.00
_cell.angle_gamma   90.00
#
_symmetry.space_group_name_H-M   'P 1'
#
loop_
_entity.id
_entity.type
_entity.pdbx_description
1 polymer ?
#
loop_
_entity_poly.entity_id
_entity_poly.type
_entity_poly.pdbx_seq_one_letter_code
_entity_poly.pdbx_strand_id
1 'polypeptide(L)'
;MNNPFQSPAFSMTALTAAINILPNQFGKLDQLNLMPARPVRFRQIAVEERNGVLNLLPTLPVGAPGTVGKRGRRTLRSFIIPHIPHDDVVLPEEVQGLRAFGSETDTETIANVMTEHLQSMRNKHAITLEHLRMGALKGVILDADGSVLYNLFDEFGIEPKEFNFALNNEKTDVKKKCLDLKRYLELNLKGEYMTGVRVLVSPEFFDLLTAHPNVVKAYQWYQESLALR
;
A
#
# COMPACT_ATOMS: atom_id res chain seq x y z
N MET A 1 41.62 -13.49 -22.58
CA MET A 1 40.62 -12.42 -22.34
C MET A 1 40.00 -12.67 -20.97
N ASN A 2 40.19 -11.76 -20.03
CA ASN A 2 39.52 -11.89 -18.71
C ASN A 2 38.02 -11.65 -18.93
N ASN A 3 37.20 -12.61 -18.56
CA ASN A 3 35.77 -12.45 -18.60
C ASN A 3 35.36 -11.37 -17.56
N PRO A 4 34.82 -10.22 -18.00
CA PRO A 4 34.49 -9.10 -17.10
C PRO A 4 33.46 -9.47 -16.04
N PHE A 5 32.61 -10.48 -16.30
CA PHE A 5 31.60 -10.96 -15.35
C PHE A 5 32.18 -11.79 -14.18
N GLN A 6 33.48 -12.15 -14.22
CA GLN A 6 34.18 -12.78 -13.09
C GLN A 6 34.76 -11.77 -12.10
N SER A 7 34.60 -10.48 -12.35
CA SER A 7 35.03 -9.42 -11.41
C SER A 7 34.20 -9.48 -10.11
N PRO A 8 34.82 -9.21 -8.93
CA PRO A 8 34.09 -9.11 -7.65
C PRO A 8 32.94 -8.10 -7.65
N ALA A 9 32.97 -7.10 -8.56
CA ALA A 9 31.89 -6.11 -8.72
C ALA A 9 30.56 -6.74 -9.20
N PHE A 10 30.61 -7.89 -9.86
CA PHE A 10 29.43 -8.63 -10.32
C PHE A 10 29.05 -9.80 -9.42
N SER A 11 29.62 -9.86 -8.21
CA SER A 11 29.17 -10.83 -7.21
C SER A 11 27.74 -10.53 -6.78
N MET A 12 26.99 -11.58 -6.40
CA MET A 12 25.61 -11.44 -5.93
C MET A 12 25.49 -10.41 -4.81
N THR A 13 26.46 -10.35 -3.90
CA THR A 13 26.50 -9.39 -2.79
C THR A 13 26.68 -7.95 -3.27
N ALA A 14 27.56 -7.73 -4.25
CA ALA A 14 27.81 -6.39 -4.81
C ALA A 14 26.59 -5.90 -5.60
N LEU A 15 25.99 -6.74 -6.42
CA LEU A 15 24.77 -6.41 -7.18
C LEU A 15 23.59 -6.13 -6.24
N THR A 16 23.42 -6.91 -5.19
CA THR A 16 22.37 -6.66 -4.17
C THR A 16 22.60 -5.33 -3.45
N ALA A 17 23.84 -4.99 -3.12
CA ALA A 17 24.18 -3.70 -2.53
C ALA A 17 23.89 -2.52 -3.50
N ALA A 18 24.23 -2.68 -4.78
CA ALA A 18 23.92 -1.70 -5.82
C ALA A 18 22.41 -1.46 -5.97
N ILE A 19 21.59 -2.53 -6.03
CA ILE A 19 20.14 -2.42 -6.09
C ILE A 19 19.57 -1.62 -4.91
N ASN A 20 20.11 -1.81 -3.70
CA ASN A 20 19.63 -1.11 -2.51
C ASN A 20 19.96 0.39 -2.49
N ILE A 21 20.98 0.82 -3.22
CA ILE A 21 21.37 2.23 -3.34
C ILE A 21 20.53 2.96 -4.39
N LEU A 22 20.01 2.25 -5.40
CA LEU A 22 19.24 2.87 -6.47
C LEU A 22 17.95 3.54 -5.94
N PRO A 23 17.60 4.75 -6.40
CA PRO A 23 16.41 5.44 -5.95
C PRO A 23 15.15 4.70 -6.41
N ASN A 24 14.14 4.65 -5.54
CA ASN A 24 12.81 4.16 -5.89
C ASN A 24 12.01 5.29 -6.54
N GLN A 25 11.74 5.21 -7.83
CA GLN A 25 11.01 6.24 -8.58
C GLN A 25 9.49 6.07 -8.52
N PHE A 26 9.01 4.86 -8.23
CA PHE A 26 7.59 4.51 -8.22
C PHE A 26 7.17 4.05 -6.82
N GLY A 27 5.92 4.32 -6.48
CA GLY A 27 5.35 3.82 -5.24
C GLY A 27 4.84 4.92 -4.31
N LYS A 28 3.65 5.49 -4.60
CA LYS A 28 3.00 6.45 -3.70
C LYS A 28 2.57 5.80 -2.39
N LEU A 29 2.07 4.56 -2.45
CA LEU A 29 1.67 3.82 -1.25
C LEU A 29 2.89 3.40 -0.42
N ASP A 30 4.01 3.11 -1.09
CA ASP A 30 5.28 2.84 -0.42
C ASP A 30 5.75 4.06 0.37
N GLN A 31 5.74 5.25 -0.24
CA GLN A 31 6.08 6.52 0.41
C GLN A 31 5.18 6.82 1.62
N LEU A 32 3.90 6.49 1.54
CA LEU A 32 2.95 6.66 2.64
C LEU A 32 3.18 5.66 3.78
N ASN A 33 3.98 4.62 3.55
CA ASN A 33 4.31 3.56 4.50
C ASN A 33 3.09 2.95 5.21
N LEU A 34 1.99 2.79 4.47
CA LEU A 34 0.74 2.23 5.02
C LEU A 34 0.85 0.72 5.25
N MET A 35 1.68 0.04 4.45
CA MET A 35 1.89 -1.41 4.47
C MET A 35 3.38 -1.72 4.56
N PRO A 36 3.99 -1.59 5.76
CA PRO A 36 5.41 -1.89 5.93
C PRO A 36 5.70 -3.37 5.65
N ALA A 37 6.74 -3.64 4.86
CA ALA A 37 7.15 -4.99 4.52
C ALA A 37 7.73 -5.71 5.75
N ARG A 38 7.34 -6.97 5.94
CA ARG A 38 7.91 -7.85 6.96
C ARG A 38 8.53 -9.07 6.30
N PRO A 39 9.82 -9.33 6.50
CA PRO A 39 10.46 -10.50 5.93
C PRO A 39 9.92 -11.78 6.58
N VAL A 40 9.67 -12.80 5.78
CA VAL A 40 9.20 -14.10 6.23
C VAL A 40 10.09 -15.20 5.64
N ARG A 41 10.23 -16.32 6.38
CA ARG A 41 11.06 -17.47 5.94
C ARG A 41 10.31 -18.46 5.07
N PHE A 42 8.98 -18.49 5.20
CA PHE A 42 8.13 -19.44 4.49
C PHE A 42 7.15 -18.67 3.58
N ARG A 43 6.82 -19.27 2.44
CA ARG A 43 5.85 -18.70 1.50
C ARG A 43 4.40 -18.74 2.01
N GLN A 44 4.14 -19.50 3.05
CA GLN A 44 2.82 -19.61 3.67
C GLN A 44 2.81 -18.80 4.96
N ILE A 45 1.86 -17.88 5.07
CA ILE A 45 1.64 -17.06 6.27
C ILE A 45 0.29 -17.46 6.88
N ALA A 46 0.27 -17.61 8.19
CA ALA A 46 -0.95 -17.81 8.95
C ALA A 46 -1.34 -16.48 9.61
N VAL A 47 -2.57 -16.03 9.33
CA VAL A 47 -3.17 -14.85 9.97
C VAL A 47 -4.20 -15.34 10.98
N GLU A 48 -3.94 -15.04 12.24
CA GLU A 48 -4.85 -15.37 13.33
C GLU A 48 -5.80 -14.20 13.59
N GLU A 49 -7.10 -14.46 13.48
CA GLU A 49 -8.15 -13.52 13.85
C GLU A 49 -8.73 -13.94 15.20
N ARG A 50 -8.80 -13.00 16.12
CA ARG A 50 -9.43 -13.20 17.44
C ARG A 50 -10.60 -12.24 17.57
N ASN A 51 -11.81 -12.76 17.54
CA ASN A 51 -13.00 -11.98 17.83
C ASN A 51 -13.09 -11.75 19.33
N GLY A 52 -12.77 -10.54 19.78
CA GLY A 52 -12.95 -10.08 21.15
C GLY A 52 -14.29 -9.35 21.29
N VAL A 53 -15.11 -9.76 22.25
CA VAL A 53 -16.29 -8.99 22.65
C VAL A 53 -15.95 -8.27 23.96
N LEU A 54 -15.95 -6.93 23.93
CA LEU A 54 -15.85 -6.12 25.13
C LEU A 54 -17.26 -6.02 25.76
N ASN A 55 -17.49 -6.79 26.82
CA ASN A 55 -18.74 -6.74 27.57
C ASN A 55 -18.53 -5.95 28.86
N LEU A 56 -19.54 -5.17 29.25
CA LEU A 56 -19.59 -4.57 30.56
C LEU A 56 -19.73 -5.67 31.61
N LEU A 57 -18.96 -5.57 32.67
CA LEU A 57 -19.08 -6.48 33.80
C LEU A 57 -20.21 -6.00 34.73
N PRO A 58 -21.14 -6.90 35.12
CA PRO A 58 -22.17 -6.54 36.08
C PRO A 58 -21.55 -6.30 37.46
N THR A 59 -22.09 -5.33 38.20
CA THR A 59 -21.77 -5.15 39.61
C THR A 59 -22.44 -6.26 40.44
N LEU A 60 -21.66 -6.91 41.29
CA LEU A 60 -22.13 -8.00 42.13
C LEU A 60 -21.92 -7.64 43.61
N PRO A 61 -22.74 -8.13 44.53
CA PRO A 61 -22.52 -7.97 45.97
C PRO A 61 -21.17 -8.56 46.40
N VAL A 62 -20.60 -7.98 47.46
CA VAL A 62 -19.34 -8.48 48.03
C VAL A 62 -19.51 -9.93 48.48
N GLY A 63 -18.65 -10.84 47.99
CA GLY A 63 -18.72 -12.28 48.28
C GLY A 63 -19.49 -13.12 47.24
N ALA A 64 -20.10 -12.51 46.24
CA ALA A 64 -20.69 -13.26 45.10
C ALA A 64 -19.60 -13.85 44.18
N PRO A 65 -19.82 -15.04 43.60
CA PRO A 65 -18.89 -15.61 42.64
C PRO A 65 -18.75 -14.71 41.41
N GLY A 66 -17.51 -14.47 40.96
CA GLY A 66 -17.21 -13.62 39.82
C GLY A 66 -17.79 -14.18 38.49
N THR A 67 -18.07 -13.28 37.56
CA THR A 67 -18.53 -13.67 36.21
C THR A 67 -17.39 -14.33 35.41
N VAL A 68 -17.67 -15.47 34.79
CA VAL A 68 -16.71 -16.19 33.95
C VAL A 68 -16.68 -15.54 32.58
N GLY A 69 -15.54 -14.94 32.21
CA GLY A 69 -15.32 -14.37 30.89
C GLY A 69 -15.25 -15.45 29.79
N LYS A 70 -16.08 -15.34 28.75
CA LYS A 70 -15.98 -16.20 27.58
C LYS A 70 -14.83 -15.70 26.70
N ARG A 71 -13.89 -16.60 26.37
CA ARG A 71 -12.80 -16.30 25.41
C ARG A 71 -13.38 -16.29 24.00
N GLY A 72 -13.06 -15.25 23.21
CA GLY A 72 -13.46 -15.16 21.82
C GLY A 72 -12.92 -16.34 20.98
N ARG A 73 -13.66 -16.70 19.96
CA ARG A 73 -13.27 -17.75 19.01
C ARG A 73 -12.04 -17.28 18.20
N ARG A 74 -11.07 -18.15 18.04
CA ARG A 74 -9.91 -17.91 17.18
C ARG A 74 -10.15 -18.56 15.83
N THR A 75 -9.92 -17.81 14.76
CA THR A 75 -9.96 -18.30 13.38
C THR A 75 -8.58 -18.13 12.78
N LEU A 76 -8.05 -19.18 12.18
CA LEU A 76 -6.75 -19.17 11.50
C LEU A 76 -7.01 -19.22 10.00
N ARG A 77 -6.44 -18.26 9.27
CA ARG A 77 -6.44 -18.22 7.80
C ARG A 77 -5.01 -18.33 7.30
N SER A 78 -4.85 -19.01 6.19
CA SER A 78 -3.55 -19.25 5.58
C SER A 78 -3.48 -18.59 4.21
N PHE A 79 -2.45 -17.79 3.98
CA PHE A 79 -2.19 -17.12 2.71
C PHE A 79 -0.86 -17.59 2.14
N ILE A 80 -0.83 -17.80 0.82
CA ILE A 80 0.39 -18.14 0.10
C ILE A 80 0.93 -16.88 -0.55
N ILE A 81 2.19 -16.55 -0.30
CA ILE A 81 2.85 -15.42 -0.93
C ILE A 81 3.18 -15.79 -2.38
N PRO A 82 2.68 -15.05 -3.38
CA PRO A 82 3.03 -15.29 -4.77
C PRO A 82 4.52 -15.06 -4.99
N HIS A 83 5.12 -15.83 -5.89
CA HIS A 83 6.49 -15.63 -6.32
C HIS A 83 6.48 -14.83 -7.61
N ILE A 84 7.23 -13.73 -7.65
CA ILE A 84 7.30 -12.82 -8.78
C ILE A 84 8.72 -12.86 -9.32
N PRO A 85 9.06 -13.85 -10.18
CA PRO A 85 10.37 -13.92 -10.82
C PRO A 85 10.47 -12.86 -11.92
N HIS A 86 11.64 -12.26 -12.07
CA HIS A 86 11.96 -11.41 -13.18
C HIS A 86 13.45 -11.53 -13.46
N ASP A 87 13.76 -12.09 -14.61
CA ASP A 87 15.13 -12.28 -15.10
C ASP A 87 15.40 -11.27 -16.23
N ASP A 88 16.62 -10.78 -16.31
CA ASP A 88 17.08 -9.91 -17.38
C ASP A 88 18.45 -10.38 -17.88
N VAL A 89 18.75 -10.16 -19.13
CA VAL A 89 19.98 -10.62 -19.78
C VAL A 89 20.66 -9.44 -20.45
N VAL A 90 21.93 -9.22 -20.14
CA VAL A 90 22.76 -8.22 -20.81
C VAL A 90 23.44 -8.88 -22.01
N LEU A 91 23.18 -8.38 -23.20
CA LEU A 91 23.78 -8.88 -24.43
C LEU A 91 25.13 -8.19 -24.70
N PRO A 92 26.12 -8.90 -25.28
CA PRO A 92 27.40 -8.30 -25.63
C PRO A 92 27.26 -7.09 -26.57
N GLU A 93 26.24 -7.09 -27.42
CA GLU A 93 25.94 -6.03 -28.38
C GLU A 93 25.53 -4.72 -27.71
N GLU A 94 25.00 -4.77 -26.48
CA GLU A 94 24.59 -3.58 -25.70
C GLU A 94 25.81 -2.78 -25.19
N VAL A 95 26.98 -3.38 -25.18
CA VAL A 95 28.21 -2.77 -24.66
C VAL A 95 29.21 -2.49 -25.78
N GLN A 96 29.25 -3.35 -26.82
CA GLN A 96 30.26 -3.25 -27.89
C GLN A 96 29.91 -2.17 -28.90
N GLY A 97 30.78 -1.13 -29.01
CA GLY A 97 30.69 -0.12 -30.04
C GLY A 97 29.61 0.94 -29.88
N LEU A 98 28.90 0.93 -28.74
CA LEU A 98 27.90 1.94 -28.43
C LEU A 98 28.49 3.10 -27.63
N ARG A 99 27.93 4.29 -27.85
CA ARG A 99 28.25 5.49 -27.04
C ARG A 99 27.34 5.56 -25.83
N ALA A 100 27.88 6.03 -24.71
CA ALA A 100 27.09 6.30 -23.52
C ALA A 100 25.99 7.33 -23.79
N PHE A 101 24.80 7.10 -23.26
CA PHE A 101 23.65 7.97 -23.43
C PHE A 101 23.95 9.38 -22.89
N GLY A 102 23.78 10.39 -23.72
CA GLY A 102 24.03 11.79 -23.34
C GLY A 102 25.49 12.26 -23.51
N SER A 103 26.40 11.41 -24.01
CA SER A 103 27.78 11.77 -24.32
C SER A 103 28.09 11.60 -25.81
N GLU A 104 28.90 12.51 -26.38
CA GLU A 104 29.35 12.41 -27.74
C GLU A 104 30.65 11.59 -27.90
N THR A 105 31.43 11.47 -26.85
CA THR A 105 32.80 10.94 -26.87
C THR A 105 33.02 9.70 -26.04
N ASP A 106 32.21 9.50 -25.01
CA ASP A 106 32.40 8.40 -24.04
C ASP A 106 31.81 7.10 -24.59
N THR A 107 32.52 6.01 -24.38
CA THR A 107 32.05 4.67 -24.69
C THR A 107 31.17 4.14 -23.59
N GLU A 108 30.10 3.43 -23.94
CA GLU A 108 29.25 2.73 -22.98
C GLU A 108 30.07 1.69 -22.20
N THR A 109 29.89 1.64 -20.91
CA THR A 109 30.60 0.70 -20.04
C THR A 109 29.67 -0.40 -19.55
N ILE A 110 30.22 -1.61 -19.31
CA ILE A 110 29.46 -2.73 -18.75
C ILE A 110 28.79 -2.31 -17.41
N ALA A 111 29.46 -1.48 -16.62
CA ALA A 111 28.92 -1.02 -15.34
C ALA A 111 27.67 -0.13 -15.51
N ASN A 112 27.67 0.75 -16.52
CA ASN A 112 26.51 1.60 -16.81
C ASN A 112 25.32 0.76 -17.28
N VAL A 113 25.54 -0.11 -18.28
CA VAL A 113 24.49 -1.02 -18.78
C VAL A 113 23.92 -1.86 -17.66
N MET A 114 24.78 -2.46 -16.82
CA MET A 114 24.31 -3.23 -15.67
C MET A 114 23.49 -2.40 -14.70
N THR A 115 23.89 -1.15 -14.43
CA THR A 115 23.16 -0.24 -13.54
C THR A 115 21.78 0.11 -14.11
N GLU A 116 21.67 0.34 -15.43
CA GLU A 116 20.39 0.60 -16.10
C GLU A 116 19.46 -0.62 -16.03
N HIS A 117 19.98 -1.82 -16.30
CA HIS A 117 19.21 -3.07 -16.16
C HIS A 117 18.71 -3.27 -14.72
N LEU A 118 19.58 -3.11 -13.72
CA LEU A 118 19.21 -3.20 -12.31
C LEU A 118 18.14 -2.17 -11.91
N GLN A 119 18.25 -0.93 -12.40
CA GLN A 119 17.25 0.11 -12.18
C GLN A 119 15.92 -0.26 -12.83
N SER A 120 15.94 -0.75 -14.06
CA SER A 120 14.74 -1.20 -14.76
C SER A 120 14.03 -2.33 -14.01
N MET A 121 14.78 -3.36 -13.60
CA MET A 121 14.26 -4.48 -12.82
C MET A 121 13.64 -4.01 -11.51
N ARG A 122 14.32 -3.14 -10.78
CA ARG A 122 13.82 -2.56 -9.53
C ARG A 122 12.51 -1.79 -9.74
N ASN A 123 12.45 -0.98 -10.80
CA ASN A 123 11.26 -0.20 -11.12
C ASN A 123 10.06 -1.12 -11.46
N LYS A 124 10.29 -2.19 -12.22
CA LYS A 124 9.25 -3.19 -12.54
C LYS A 124 8.71 -3.86 -11.26
N HIS A 125 9.60 -4.27 -10.34
CA HIS A 125 9.18 -4.81 -9.04
C HIS A 125 8.43 -3.78 -8.19
N ALA A 126 8.88 -2.52 -8.17
CA ALA A 126 8.21 -1.46 -7.42
C ALA A 126 6.79 -1.20 -7.94
N ILE A 127 6.61 -1.13 -9.26
CA ILE A 127 5.29 -0.98 -9.90
C ILE A 127 4.39 -2.18 -9.57
N THR A 128 4.92 -3.39 -9.65
CA THR A 128 4.16 -4.62 -9.33
C THR A 128 3.71 -4.62 -7.88
N LEU A 129 4.59 -4.29 -6.93
CA LEU A 129 4.24 -4.19 -5.51
C LEU A 129 3.20 -3.10 -5.25
N GLU A 130 3.30 -1.96 -5.94
CA GLU A 130 2.32 -0.88 -5.83
C GLU A 130 0.95 -1.32 -6.35
N HIS A 131 0.91 -2.06 -7.46
CA HIS A 131 -0.32 -2.67 -7.99
C HIS A 131 -0.97 -3.64 -6.98
N LEU A 132 -0.18 -4.53 -6.40
CA LEU A 132 -0.68 -5.47 -5.38
C LEU A 132 -1.18 -4.75 -4.12
N ARG A 133 -0.47 -3.71 -3.65
CA ARG A 133 -0.89 -2.88 -2.52
C ARG A 133 -2.20 -2.15 -2.80
N MET A 134 -2.36 -1.61 -4.02
CA MET A 134 -3.60 -0.97 -4.43
C MET A 134 -4.76 -1.99 -4.48
N GLY A 135 -4.50 -3.18 -4.99
CA GLY A 135 -5.46 -4.29 -4.95
C GLY A 135 -5.89 -4.65 -3.53
N ALA A 136 -4.93 -4.73 -2.60
CA ALA A 136 -5.21 -4.99 -1.19
C ALA A 136 -6.08 -3.89 -0.55
N LEU A 137 -5.86 -2.62 -0.87
CA LEU A 137 -6.70 -1.50 -0.42
C LEU A 137 -8.11 -1.55 -0.99
N LYS A 138 -8.25 -2.00 -2.24
CA LYS A 138 -9.56 -2.20 -2.89
C LYS A 138 -10.27 -3.47 -2.43
N GLY A 139 -9.58 -4.36 -1.73
CA GLY A 139 -10.12 -5.63 -1.23
C GLY A 139 -9.99 -6.81 -2.20
N VAL A 140 -9.55 -6.60 -3.45
CA VAL A 140 -9.30 -7.65 -4.44
C VAL A 140 -7.90 -7.46 -5.02
N ILE A 141 -7.04 -8.45 -4.80
CA ILE A 141 -5.66 -8.45 -5.28
C ILE A 141 -5.63 -9.20 -6.60
N LEU A 142 -5.25 -8.49 -7.66
CA LEU A 142 -5.13 -9.02 -9.01
C LEU A 142 -3.66 -9.22 -9.39
N ASP A 143 -3.41 -10.23 -10.21
CA ASP A 143 -2.13 -10.41 -10.88
C ASP A 143 -2.01 -9.46 -12.09
N ALA A 144 -0.85 -9.42 -12.72
CA ALA A 144 -0.58 -8.60 -13.90
C ALA A 144 -1.47 -8.93 -15.11
N ASP A 145 -1.94 -10.18 -15.22
CA ASP A 145 -2.87 -10.66 -16.25
C ASP A 145 -4.35 -10.38 -15.93
N GLY A 146 -4.64 -9.79 -14.76
CA GLY A 146 -6.00 -9.54 -14.28
C GLY A 146 -6.66 -10.71 -13.55
N SER A 147 -5.98 -11.84 -13.40
CA SER A 147 -6.48 -12.96 -12.60
C SER A 147 -6.52 -12.59 -11.11
N VAL A 148 -7.52 -13.13 -10.40
CA VAL A 148 -7.66 -12.86 -8.96
C VAL A 148 -6.70 -13.73 -8.17
N LEU A 149 -5.73 -13.10 -7.49
CA LEU A 149 -4.85 -13.78 -6.55
C LEU A 149 -5.57 -14.01 -5.22
N TYR A 150 -6.19 -12.97 -4.66
CA TYR A 150 -6.97 -13.03 -3.44
C TYR A 150 -8.15 -12.07 -3.49
N ASN A 151 -9.32 -12.54 -3.08
CA ASN A 151 -10.48 -11.71 -2.75
C ASN A 151 -10.56 -11.59 -1.23
N LEU A 152 -10.11 -10.46 -0.67
CA LEU A 152 -10.08 -10.25 0.77
C LEU A 152 -11.47 -10.16 1.38
N PHE A 153 -12.48 -9.77 0.60
CA PHE A 153 -13.87 -9.74 1.07
C PHE A 153 -14.37 -11.16 1.37
N ASP A 154 -14.13 -12.10 0.47
CA ASP A 154 -14.51 -13.51 0.66
C ASP A 154 -13.69 -14.16 1.78
N GLU A 155 -12.37 -13.90 1.81
CA GLU A 155 -11.47 -14.47 2.80
C GLU A 155 -11.83 -14.03 4.23
N PHE A 156 -12.21 -12.78 4.43
CA PHE A 156 -12.57 -12.24 5.73
C PHE A 156 -14.08 -12.23 6.01
N GLY A 157 -14.91 -12.62 5.04
CA GLY A 157 -16.38 -12.61 5.15
C GLY A 157 -16.91 -11.18 5.40
N ILE A 158 -16.36 -10.19 4.68
CA ILE A 158 -16.72 -8.78 4.81
C ILE A 158 -17.47 -8.35 3.55
N GLU A 159 -18.60 -7.69 3.72
CA GLU A 159 -19.31 -7.06 2.61
C GLU A 159 -18.72 -5.66 2.34
N PRO A 160 -18.40 -5.33 1.08
CA PRO A 160 -17.93 -4.00 0.72
C PRO A 160 -19.02 -2.97 0.99
N LYS A 161 -18.68 -1.87 1.64
CA LYS A 161 -19.60 -0.78 1.90
C LYS A 161 -19.31 0.42 1.02
N GLU A 162 -20.28 0.83 0.24
CA GLU A 162 -20.22 2.01 -0.60
C GLU A 162 -20.84 3.24 0.09
N PHE A 163 -20.16 4.36 0.03
CA PHE A 163 -20.64 5.65 0.51
C PHE A 163 -20.75 6.63 -0.65
N ASN A 164 -21.98 6.94 -1.04
CA ASN A 164 -22.22 7.95 -2.06
C ASN A 164 -22.17 9.35 -1.45
N PHE A 165 -21.19 10.14 -1.84
CA PHE A 165 -21.05 11.53 -1.43
C PHE A 165 -22.00 12.47 -2.15
N ALA A 166 -22.59 12.07 -3.29
CA ALA A 166 -23.50 12.86 -4.10
C ALA A 166 -22.96 14.28 -4.40
N LEU A 167 -21.68 14.37 -4.81
CA LEU A 167 -20.98 15.64 -5.06
C LEU A 167 -21.55 16.42 -6.25
N ASN A 168 -22.30 15.76 -7.13
CA ASN A 168 -23.01 16.42 -8.24
C ASN A 168 -24.19 17.29 -7.79
N ASN A 169 -24.60 17.20 -6.53
CA ASN A 169 -25.70 17.98 -5.98
C ASN A 169 -25.14 19.07 -5.05
N GLU A 170 -25.22 20.32 -5.47
CA GLU A 170 -24.73 21.48 -4.74
C GLU A 170 -25.31 21.64 -3.31
N LYS A 171 -26.47 21.04 -3.04
CA LYS A 171 -27.15 21.09 -1.74
C LYS A 171 -26.62 20.01 -0.76
N THR A 172 -25.75 19.13 -1.22
CA THR A 172 -25.24 18.05 -0.38
C THR A 172 -24.39 18.60 0.76
N ASP A 173 -24.72 18.22 1.99
CA ASP A 173 -23.90 18.50 3.16
C ASP A 173 -22.69 17.55 3.19
N VAL A 174 -21.59 17.96 2.56
CA VAL A 174 -20.34 17.18 2.48
C VAL A 174 -19.76 16.93 3.86
N LYS A 175 -19.85 17.91 4.78
CA LYS A 175 -19.37 17.76 6.16
C LYS A 175 -20.09 16.62 6.88
N LYS A 176 -21.42 16.55 6.74
CA LYS A 176 -22.22 15.47 7.31
C LYS A 176 -21.82 14.12 6.73
N LYS A 177 -21.61 14.03 5.40
CA LYS A 177 -21.14 12.79 4.74
C LYS A 177 -19.79 12.32 5.29
N CYS A 178 -18.84 13.23 5.49
CA CYS A 178 -17.55 12.90 6.10
C CYS A 178 -17.71 12.40 7.55
N LEU A 179 -18.58 13.04 8.32
CA LEU A 179 -18.85 12.62 9.71
C LEU A 179 -19.53 11.24 9.77
N ASP A 180 -20.47 10.97 8.87
CA ASP A 180 -21.16 9.69 8.80
C ASP A 180 -20.17 8.57 8.43
N LEU A 181 -19.28 8.81 7.47
CA LEU A 181 -18.20 7.88 7.13
C LEU A 181 -17.28 7.65 8.35
N LYS A 182 -16.86 8.71 9.03
CA LYS A 182 -16.01 8.61 10.22
C LYS A 182 -16.67 7.76 11.31
N ARG A 183 -17.93 8.03 11.62
CA ARG A 183 -18.71 7.27 12.62
C ARG A 183 -18.85 5.80 12.23
N TYR A 184 -19.12 5.53 10.96
CA TYR A 184 -19.18 4.17 10.45
C TYR A 184 -17.86 3.43 10.67
N LEU A 185 -16.71 4.06 10.39
CA LEU A 185 -15.39 3.46 10.64
C LEU A 185 -15.18 3.21 12.14
N GLU A 186 -15.48 4.19 13.00
CA GLU A 186 -15.36 4.08 14.47
C GLU A 186 -16.18 2.91 15.03
N LEU A 187 -17.43 2.75 14.57
CA LEU A 187 -18.30 1.66 15.00
C LEU A 187 -17.80 0.26 14.59
N ASN A 188 -17.08 0.18 13.46
CA ASN A 188 -16.58 -1.09 12.95
C ASN A 188 -15.17 -1.46 13.46
N LEU A 189 -14.49 -0.59 14.20
CA LEU A 189 -13.15 -0.86 14.76
C LEU A 189 -13.17 -1.87 15.91
N LYS A 190 -14.35 -2.23 16.45
CA LYS A 190 -14.53 -3.27 17.48
C LYS A 190 -13.57 -3.13 18.68
N GLY A 191 -13.28 -1.90 19.08
CA GLY A 191 -12.43 -1.60 20.24
C GLY A 191 -10.99 -1.21 19.90
N GLU A 192 -10.63 -1.15 18.63
CA GLU A 192 -9.36 -0.57 18.20
C GLU A 192 -9.41 0.96 18.19
N TYR A 193 -8.25 1.60 18.40
CA TYR A 193 -8.14 3.07 18.38
C TYR A 193 -7.87 3.58 16.99
N MET A 194 -8.68 4.54 16.53
CA MET A 194 -8.47 5.24 15.27
C MET A 194 -7.64 6.51 15.50
N THR A 195 -6.43 6.56 14.96
CA THR A 195 -5.54 7.73 15.04
C THR A 195 -5.82 8.77 13.96
N GLY A 196 -6.47 8.38 12.86
CA GLY A 196 -6.82 9.27 11.75
C GLY A 196 -7.44 8.51 10.58
N VAL A 197 -8.00 9.25 9.63
CA VAL A 197 -8.56 8.71 8.39
C VAL A 197 -7.80 9.33 7.22
N ARG A 198 -7.29 8.49 6.33
CA ARG A 198 -6.71 8.90 5.05
C ARG A 198 -7.57 8.33 3.94
N VAL A 199 -7.90 9.16 2.98
CA VAL A 199 -8.74 8.78 1.85
C VAL A 199 -7.91 8.91 0.58
N LEU A 200 -7.86 7.84 -0.21
CA LEU A 200 -7.27 7.83 -1.54
C LEU A 200 -8.40 7.98 -2.53
N VAL A 201 -8.32 9.00 -3.37
CA VAL A 201 -9.38 9.36 -4.31
C VAL A 201 -8.83 9.52 -5.72
N SER A 202 -9.69 9.37 -6.73
CA SER A 202 -9.36 9.72 -8.10
C SER A 202 -9.27 11.25 -8.28
N PRO A 203 -8.56 11.74 -9.31
CA PRO A 203 -8.53 13.17 -9.64
C PRO A 203 -9.92 13.77 -9.80
N GLU A 204 -10.82 13.07 -10.51
CA GLU A 204 -12.17 13.55 -10.75
C GLU A 204 -12.99 13.71 -9.46
N PHE A 205 -12.86 12.76 -8.52
CA PHE A 205 -13.51 12.88 -7.21
C PHE A 205 -12.94 14.06 -6.42
N PHE A 206 -11.64 14.26 -6.47
CA PHE A 206 -10.97 15.37 -5.77
C PHE A 206 -11.41 16.72 -6.34
N ASP A 207 -11.49 16.84 -7.67
CA ASP A 207 -11.94 18.05 -8.34
C ASP A 207 -13.39 18.40 -7.98
N LEU A 208 -14.30 17.42 -8.02
CA LEU A 208 -15.68 17.59 -7.61
C LEU A 208 -15.81 17.97 -6.12
N LEU A 209 -14.98 17.37 -5.27
CA LEU A 209 -14.98 17.67 -3.83
C LEU A 209 -14.52 19.09 -3.56
N THR A 210 -13.42 19.52 -4.18
CA THR A 210 -12.83 20.85 -3.95
C THR A 210 -13.67 21.98 -4.59
N ALA A 211 -14.32 21.69 -5.71
CA ALA A 211 -15.23 22.66 -6.37
C ALA A 211 -16.61 22.75 -5.70
N HIS A 212 -16.94 21.83 -4.77
CA HIS A 212 -18.27 21.81 -4.15
C HIS A 212 -18.51 23.06 -3.30
N PRO A 213 -19.67 23.77 -3.45
CA PRO A 213 -19.93 25.07 -2.81
C PRO A 213 -19.76 25.05 -1.28
N ASN A 214 -20.17 23.97 -0.61
CA ASN A 214 -20.04 23.84 0.84
C ASN A 214 -18.58 23.70 1.30
N VAL A 215 -17.74 23.07 0.47
CA VAL A 215 -16.30 22.91 0.76
C VAL A 215 -15.59 24.25 0.54
N VAL A 216 -15.89 24.94 -0.55
CA VAL A 216 -15.35 26.28 -0.86
C VAL A 216 -15.67 27.26 0.26
N LYS A 217 -16.93 27.33 0.72
CA LYS A 217 -17.34 28.19 1.85
C LYS A 217 -16.60 27.84 3.15
N ALA A 218 -16.46 26.55 3.46
CA ALA A 218 -15.74 26.11 4.66
C ALA A 218 -14.26 26.51 4.61
N TYR A 219 -13.64 26.43 3.42
CA TYR A 219 -12.26 26.84 3.21
C TYR A 219 -12.08 28.37 3.34
N GLN A 220 -12.99 29.16 2.78
CA GLN A 220 -13.00 30.63 2.92
C GLN A 220 -13.07 31.04 4.39
N TRP A 221 -14.00 30.47 5.17
CA TRP A 221 -14.11 30.76 6.61
C TRP A 221 -12.86 30.39 7.39
N TYR A 222 -12.19 29.30 7.01
CA TYR A 222 -10.92 28.91 7.62
C TYR A 222 -9.82 29.93 7.33
N GLN A 223 -9.72 30.42 6.09
CA GLN A 223 -8.77 31.47 5.70
C GLN A 223 -9.04 32.80 6.44
N GLU A 224 -10.29 33.22 6.52
CA GLU A 224 -10.70 34.43 7.26
C GLU A 224 -10.35 34.29 8.75
N SER A 225 -10.56 33.13 9.35
CA SER A 225 -10.22 32.88 10.76
C SER A 225 -8.71 32.89 11.04
N LEU A 226 -7.88 32.51 10.08
CA LEU A 226 -6.42 32.64 10.17
C LEU A 226 -5.93 34.07 10.04
N ALA A 227 -6.58 34.87 9.20
CA ALA A 227 -6.25 36.30 9.02
C ALA A 227 -6.59 37.15 10.25
N LEU A 228 -7.50 36.71 11.12
CA LEU A 228 -7.90 37.38 12.35
C LEU A 228 -7.06 36.98 13.59
N ARG A 229 -6.09 36.07 13.45
CA ARG A 229 -5.15 35.65 14.49
C ARG A 229 -3.77 36.29 14.31
#